data_2f7397b40e7c4b773177ea1dddceb2a2
#
_entry.id   2f7397b40e7c4b773177ea1dddceb2a2
#
_cell.length_a   1.000
_cell.length_b   1.000
_cell.length_c   1.000
_cell.angle_alpha   90.00
_cell.angle_beta   90.00
_cell.angle_gamma   90.00
#
_symmetry.space_group_name_H-M   'P 1'
#
loop_
_entity.id
_entity.type
_entity.pdbx_description
1 polymer ?
#
loop_
_entity_poly.entity_id
_entity_poly.type
_entity_poly.pdbx_seq_one_letter_code
_entity_poly.pdbx_strand_id
1 'polypeptide(L)'
;MSKQIAIKDISKTTKLVDLSKFNLPDRYKSTLMNEKWQSLLKHRYGLPEHTRVVKSTLSLCPVCNARIPAVVYEEGGAIWLRKKCDEHGVFEDLYWGDAEMYYYFLQWDRPEYIAKGLANPYTDLEFYKDMGSCPDGCGLCPVHKSNTVLAIVDVTNRCNMACPVCFANAGAAGYVYEPTIEQIEYMLRTLRAQKPWAPNAVQLSGGEPTLRDDLPEIVRIARRLGFTHIEVNTNGIRLANDIEYYKALLDAGISTLYLQFDTIDENNEGVWRHRLYHPKAYRLIKERVLENARKLGHRSIVLVVTLARNYNDKDLGKIIDVAIKNRDVVRWINIQPVSFAGRARLYSKEELRSYRITIPDTIIEIERQTGGLISRWDWRPTNWPVALAKMVEVLTDSPKPLFSMNPMCGAATFIYYDEDEKKIYPITKLVDVDAFEKGAWDIYYTAAKGGLFKHAAKVKALKLVKAVKHKKVKELIYDFLLRKDYESLGRFFFNVVGIGIMHFMDTMNYDIERVQRCDIHYATPDGRVFPFCTYNVVGHREKVESSFKVDSKTWTKITGLSLTGWNRTKFVEFKT
;
A
#
# COMPACT_ATOMS: atom_id res chain seq x y z
N MET A 1 -36.10 -8.27 -9.57
CA MET A 1 -36.06 -9.01 -8.29
C MET A 1 -34.62 -9.04 -7.81
N SER A 2 -34.25 -8.08 -6.97
CA SER A 2 -32.90 -7.94 -6.42
C SER A 2 -32.68 -9.03 -5.38
N LYS A 3 -31.83 -9.99 -5.67
CA LYS A 3 -31.29 -10.86 -4.63
C LYS A 3 -30.37 -9.98 -3.76
N GLN A 4 -30.85 -9.62 -2.58
CA GLN A 4 -30.02 -9.18 -1.47
C GLN A 4 -28.98 -10.29 -1.20
N ILE A 5 -27.76 -10.10 -1.72
CA ILE A 5 -26.63 -10.91 -1.28
C ILE A 5 -26.16 -10.22 0.00
N ALA A 6 -26.61 -10.77 1.12
CA ALA A 6 -26.12 -10.42 2.43
C ALA A 6 -24.59 -10.42 2.43
N ILE A 7 -23.96 -9.37 3.03
CA ILE A 7 -22.71 -9.56 3.77
C ILE A 7 -22.90 -10.91 4.45
N LYS A 8 -22.03 -11.89 4.14
CA LYS A 8 -22.04 -13.23 4.75
C LYS A 8 -22.70 -13.11 6.10
N ASP A 9 -23.77 -13.86 6.35
CA ASP A 9 -24.36 -13.90 7.68
C ASP A 9 -23.18 -14.03 8.65
N ILE A 10 -22.70 -12.88 9.14
CA ILE A 10 -21.67 -12.86 10.17
C ILE A 10 -22.43 -13.50 11.30
N SER A 11 -22.24 -14.81 11.40
CA SER A 11 -23.04 -15.67 12.23
C SER A 11 -23.13 -15.00 13.59
N LYS A 12 -24.30 -14.93 14.17
CA LYS A 12 -24.59 -14.39 15.49
C LYS A 12 -23.84 -15.15 16.61
N THR A 13 -22.54 -15.40 16.38
CA THR A 13 -21.68 -15.97 17.40
C THR A 13 -21.37 -14.86 18.39
N THR A 14 -21.95 -14.93 19.56
CA THR A 14 -21.62 -14.10 20.72
C THR A 14 -20.23 -14.40 21.27
N LYS A 15 -19.53 -15.40 20.70
CA LYS A 15 -18.23 -15.86 21.18
C LYS A 15 -17.11 -14.95 20.69
N LEU A 16 -16.49 -14.27 21.64
CA LEU A 16 -15.29 -13.45 21.40
C LEU A 16 -14.04 -14.34 21.21
N VAL A 17 -13.06 -13.80 20.50
CA VAL A 17 -11.78 -14.49 20.27
C VAL A 17 -11.04 -14.70 21.59
N ASP A 18 -10.46 -15.88 21.76
CA ASP A 18 -9.57 -16.20 22.89
C ASP A 18 -8.21 -15.51 22.71
N LEU A 19 -7.97 -14.48 23.52
CA LEU A 19 -6.74 -13.67 23.45
C LEU A 19 -5.51 -14.37 23.98
N SER A 20 -5.65 -15.47 24.74
CA SER A 20 -4.51 -16.22 25.27
C SER A 20 -3.63 -16.86 24.18
N LYS A 21 -4.19 -17.01 23.00
CA LYS A 21 -3.49 -17.54 21.81
C LYS A 21 -2.44 -16.57 21.24
N PHE A 22 -2.47 -15.28 21.61
CA PHE A 22 -1.66 -14.23 20.99
C PHE A 22 -0.72 -13.58 22.00
N ASN A 23 0.51 -13.34 21.57
CA ASN A 23 1.47 -12.57 22.36
C ASN A 23 1.29 -11.05 22.12
N LEU A 24 0.17 -10.51 22.60
CA LEU A 24 -0.15 -9.11 22.44
C LEU A 24 0.82 -8.22 23.23
N PRO A 25 1.22 -7.04 22.71
CA PRO A 25 1.94 -6.03 23.47
C PRO A 25 1.16 -5.58 24.72
N ASP A 26 1.87 -5.27 25.81
CA ASP A 26 1.26 -5.00 27.13
C ASP A 26 0.27 -3.82 27.11
N ARG A 27 0.53 -2.84 26.27
CA ARG A 27 -0.40 -1.71 26.08
C ARG A 27 -1.81 -2.15 25.65
N TYR A 28 -1.92 -3.22 24.85
CA TYR A 28 -3.22 -3.75 24.42
C TYR A 28 -3.83 -4.64 25.49
N LYS A 29 -3.02 -5.45 26.17
CA LYS A 29 -3.49 -6.29 27.28
C LYS A 29 -4.15 -5.46 28.37
N SER A 30 -3.49 -4.37 28.80
CA SER A 30 -4.03 -3.47 29.82
C SER A 30 -5.36 -2.86 29.43
N THR A 31 -5.54 -2.50 28.16
CA THR A 31 -6.76 -1.89 27.64
C THR A 31 -7.89 -2.91 27.48
N LEU A 32 -7.58 -4.07 26.89
CA LEU A 32 -8.55 -5.14 26.62
C LEU A 32 -9.09 -5.80 27.90
N MET A 33 -8.30 -5.83 28.98
CA MET A 33 -8.63 -6.48 30.25
C MET A 33 -9.17 -5.51 31.31
N ASN A 34 -9.32 -4.21 30.99
CA ASN A 34 -9.83 -3.22 31.92
C ASN A 34 -11.37 -3.17 31.88
N GLU A 35 -12.04 -3.90 32.75
CA GLU A 35 -13.51 -4.00 32.80
C GLU A 35 -14.20 -2.66 32.96
N LYS A 36 -13.66 -1.75 33.79
CA LYS A 36 -14.23 -0.43 34.01
C LYS A 36 -14.19 0.42 32.73
N TRP A 37 -13.10 0.35 31.99
CA TRP A 37 -12.95 1.05 30.72
C TRP A 37 -13.84 0.41 29.63
N GLN A 38 -13.93 -0.92 29.58
CA GLN A 38 -14.84 -1.66 28.71
C GLN A 38 -16.30 -1.21 28.90
N SER A 39 -16.79 -1.23 30.15
CA SER A 39 -18.15 -0.83 30.50
C SER A 39 -18.43 0.63 30.15
N LEU A 40 -17.51 1.55 30.47
CA LEU A 40 -17.65 2.96 30.16
C LEU A 40 -17.83 3.22 28.66
N LEU A 41 -17.01 2.59 27.82
CA LEU A 41 -17.06 2.79 26.36
C LEU A 41 -18.25 2.08 25.74
N LYS A 42 -18.62 0.89 26.20
CA LYS A 42 -19.85 0.23 25.76
C LYS A 42 -21.07 1.12 26.00
N HIS A 43 -21.22 1.64 27.21
CA HIS A 43 -22.31 2.54 27.54
C HIS A 43 -22.29 3.81 26.67
N ARG A 44 -21.13 4.47 26.56
CA ARG A 44 -20.98 5.72 25.79
C ARG A 44 -21.37 5.59 24.31
N TYR A 45 -21.06 4.44 23.70
CA TYR A 45 -21.30 4.20 22.27
C TYR A 45 -22.52 3.31 22.00
N GLY A 46 -23.26 2.90 23.04
CA GLY A 46 -24.43 2.03 22.91
C GLY A 46 -24.08 0.66 22.32
N LEU A 47 -22.97 0.07 22.75
CA LEU A 47 -22.55 -1.25 22.31
C LEU A 47 -23.19 -2.35 23.18
N PRO A 48 -23.53 -3.51 22.60
CA PRO A 48 -24.01 -4.66 23.35
C PRO A 48 -22.99 -5.17 24.40
N GLU A 49 -23.45 -5.71 25.51
CA GLU A 49 -22.59 -6.21 26.59
C GLU A 49 -21.66 -7.34 26.15
N HIS A 50 -22.08 -8.17 25.21
CA HIS A 50 -21.27 -9.28 24.70
C HIS A 50 -20.13 -8.83 23.78
N THR A 51 -20.03 -7.55 23.43
CA THR A 51 -18.93 -7.03 22.59
C THR A 51 -17.66 -6.83 23.41
N ARG A 52 -16.52 -6.71 22.72
CA ARG A 52 -15.23 -6.35 23.33
C ARG A 52 -14.68 -5.09 22.67
N VAL A 53 -14.51 -4.04 23.46
CA VAL A 53 -13.85 -2.83 22.98
C VAL A 53 -12.35 -3.09 22.83
N VAL A 54 -11.81 -2.81 21.65
CA VAL A 54 -10.38 -2.99 21.33
C VAL A 54 -9.59 -1.72 21.65
N LYS A 55 -10.10 -0.58 21.19
CA LYS A 55 -9.49 0.74 21.44
C LYS A 55 -10.51 1.88 21.21
N SER A 56 -10.23 3.04 21.79
CA SER A 56 -10.79 4.31 21.35
C SER A 56 -9.82 5.03 20.42
N THR A 57 -10.35 5.79 19.47
CA THR A 57 -9.56 6.59 18.52
C THR A 57 -10.31 7.84 18.12
N LEU A 58 -9.71 8.67 17.28
CA LEU A 58 -10.37 9.75 16.56
C LEU A 58 -10.58 9.35 15.11
N SER A 59 -11.70 9.75 14.56
CA SER A 59 -12.11 9.48 13.18
C SER A 59 -12.67 10.74 12.53
N LEU A 60 -13.23 10.61 11.33
CA LEU A 60 -13.90 11.69 10.60
C LEU A 60 -15.37 11.38 10.43
N CYS A 61 -16.20 12.42 10.48
CA CYS A 61 -17.58 12.33 10.04
C CYS A 61 -17.60 12.12 8.51
N PRO A 62 -18.31 11.10 7.98
CA PRO A 62 -18.36 10.86 6.54
C PRO A 62 -19.10 11.94 5.74
N VAL A 63 -19.81 12.84 6.41
CA VAL A 63 -20.62 13.90 5.78
C VAL A 63 -19.89 15.25 5.80
N CYS A 64 -19.45 15.71 6.98
CA CYS A 64 -18.84 17.04 7.13
C CYS A 64 -17.33 17.01 7.32
N ASN A 65 -16.69 15.83 7.34
CA ASN A 65 -15.28 15.62 7.64
C ASN A 65 -14.82 16.12 9.02
N ALA A 66 -15.73 16.56 9.90
CA ALA A 66 -15.37 16.94 11.26
C ALA A 66 -14.68 15.78 12.00
N ARG A 67 -13.66 16.11 12.79
CA ARG A 67 -12.97 15.16 13.64
C ARG A 67 -13.85 14.77 14.83
N ILE A 68 -14.17 13.49 14.93
CA ILE A 68 -15.09 12.95 15.95
C ILE A 68 -14.49 11.75 16.67
N PRO A 69 -14.86 11.53 17.95
CA PRO A 69 -14.46 10.33 18.68
C PRO A 69 -15.05 9.07 18.06
N ALA A 70 -14.28 7.97 18.13
CA ALA A 70 -14.67 6.67 17.64
C ALA A 70 -14.21 5.55 18.56
N VAL A 71 -14.87 4.40 18.47
CA VAL A 71 -14.53 3.18 19.17
C VAL A 71 -14.35 2.04 18.16
N VAL A 72 -13.30 1.25 18.35
CA VAL A 72 -13.07 0.02 17.61
C VAL A 72 -13.39 -1.15 18.54
N TYR A 73 -14.22 -2.08 18.08
CA TYR A 73 -14.72 -3.16 18.91
C TYR A 73 -14.94 -4.46 18.14
N GLU A 74 -14.90 -5.57 18.84
CA GLU A 74 -15.15 -6.92 18.33
C GLU A 74 -16.60 -7.31 18.54
N GLU A 75 -17.24 -7.77 17.48
CA GLU A 75 -18.57 -8.37 17.48
C GLU A 75 -18.72 -9.34 16.31
N GLY A 76 -19.35 -10.49 16.54
CA GLY A 76 -19.67 -11.46 15.50
C GLY A 76 -18.45 -12.03 14.76
N GLY A 77 -17.28 -12.11 15.42
CA GLY A 77 -16.03 -12.58 14.80
C GLY A 77 -15.34 -11.57 13.88
N ALA A 78 -15.79 -10.32 13.87
CA ALA A 78 -15.21 -9.23 13.10
C ALA A 78 -14.90 -8.02 13.99
N ILE A 79 -14.14 -7.06 13.47
CA ILE A 79 -13.81 -5.79 14.13
C ILE A 79 -14.53 -4.66 13.42
N TRP A 80 -15.23 -3.85 14.19
CA TRP A 80 -16.07 -2.74 13.74
C TRP A 80 -15.52 -1.41 14.24
N LEU A 81 -15.81 -0.34 13.52
CA LEU A 81 -15.57 1.02 13.95
C LEU A 81 -16.90 1.76 14.04
N ARG A 82 -17.27 2.24 15.25
CA ARG A 82 -18.45 3.07 15.49
C ARG A 82 -18.05 4.45 15.95
N LYS A 83 -18.72 5.47 15.43
CA LYS A 83 -18.46 6.88 15.70
C LYS A 83 -19.77 7.69 15.69
N LYS A 84 -19.77 8.83 16.38
CA LYS A 84 -20.94 9.70 16.49
C LYS A 84 -20.55 11.14 16.16
N CYS A 85 -21.26 11.72 15.20
CA CYS A 85 -21.25 13.15 14.93
C CYS A 85 -22.47 13.80 15.55
N ASP A 86 -22.33 14.94 16.21
CA ASP A 86 -23.44 15.60 16.87
C ASP A 86 -24.48 16.11 15.86
N GLU A 87 -24.04 16.50 14.65
CA GLU A 87 -24.91 16.98 13.57
C GLU A 87 -25.48 15.86 12.69
N HIS A 88 -24.70 14.78 12.47
CA HIS A 88 -25.03 13.77 11.45
C HIS A 88 -25.31 12.38 12.02
N GLY A 89 -25.31 12.23 13.35
CA GLY A 89 -25.67 10.99 14.03
C GLY A 89 -24.58 9.93 14.06
N VAL A 90 -24.99 8.66 14.18
CA VAL A 90 -24.11 7.52 14.36
C VAL A 90 -23.75 6.89 13.02
N PHE A 91 -22.46 6.56 12.88
CA PHE A 91 -21.93 5.80 11.74
C PHE A 91 -21.18 4.57 12.24
N GLU A 92 -21.28 3.51 11.47
CA GLU A 92 -20.60 2.25 11.74
C GLU A 92 -20.17 1.60 10.44
N ASP A 93 -18.95 1.05 10.43
CA ASP A 93 -18.42 0.34 9.26
C ASP A 93 -17.49 -0.81 9.70
N LEU A 94 -17.32 -1.77 8.80
CA LEU A 94 -16.40 -2.88 8.99
C LEU A 94 -14.96 -2.35 8.97
N TYR A 95 -14.26 -2.50 10.09
CA TYR A 95 -12.87 -2.09 10.24
C TYR A 95 -11.91 -3.22 9.82
N TRP A 96 -12.26 -4.49 10.16
CA TRP A 96 -11.46 -5.67 9.86
C TRP A 96 -12.35 -6.93 9.88
N GLY A 97 -12.39 -7.67 8.77
CA GLY A 97 -13.38 -8.73 8.55
C GLY A 97 -13.20 -10.03 9.34
N ASP A 98 -12.07 -10.19 10.06
CA ASP A 98 -11.80 -11.38 10.89
C ASP A 98 -11.06 -10.96 12.17
N ALA A 99 -11.71 -11.17 13.32
CA ALA A 99 -11.18 -10.76 14.61
C ALA A 99 -9.94 -11.58 15.05
N GLU A 100 -9.87 -12.87 14.69
CA GLU A 100 -8.72 -13.71 15.03
C GLU A 100 -7.47 -13.23 14.29
N MET A 101 -7.57 -12.94 13.00
CA MET A 101 -6.48 -12.35 12.22
C MET A 101 -6.13 -10.93 12.70
N TYR A 102 -7.10 -10.16 13.20
CA TYR A 102 -6.82 -8.85 13.79
C TYR A 102 -5.84 -8.97 14.97
N TYR A 103 -6.13 -9.84 15.93
CA TYR A 103 -5.27 -10.05 17.08
C TYR A 103 -3.95 -10.74 16.70
N TYR A 104 -3.98 -11.62 15.71
CA TYR A 104 -2.77 -12.20 15.14
C TYR A 104 -1.84 -11.12 14.58
N PHE A 105 -2.35 -10.12 13.85
CA PHE A 105 -1.53 -9.01 13.32
C PHE A 105 -1.07 -8.04 14.42
N LEU A 106 -1.91 -7.83 15.42
CA LEU A 106 -1.63 -6.89 16.50
C LEU A 106 -0.40 -7.26 17.34
N GLN A 107 -0.03 -8.54 17.41
CA GLN A 107 1.16 -9.00 18.14
C GLN A 107 2.49 -8.48 17.58
N TRP A 108 2.53 -8.02 16.33
CA TRP A 108 3.71 -7.38 15.73
C TRP A 108 3.70 -5.85 15.81
N ASP A 109 2.74 -5.26 16.50
CA ASP A 109 2.75 -3.81 16.68
C ASP A 109 3.89 -3.38 17.62
N ARG A 110 4.76 -2.51 17.13
CA ARG A 110 5.95 -2.00 17.82
C ARG A 110 5.97 -0.47 17.80
N PRO A 111 5.03 0.18 18.52
CA PRO A 111 4.93 1.64 18.52
C PRO A 111 6.14 2.34 19.15
N GLU A 112 6.95 1.64 19.92
CA GLU A 112 8.20 2.11 20.51
C GLU A 112 9.29 2.40 19.47
N TYR A 113 9.21 1.79 18.29
CA TYR A 113 10.13 1.99 17.16
C TYR A 113 9.60 2.97 16.12
N ILE A 114 8.71 3.84 16.51
CA ILE A 114 8.20 4.91 15.67
C ILE A 114 9.31 5.96 15.46
N ALA A 115 9.43 6.48 14.25
CA ALA A 115 10.37 7.55 13.95
C ALA A 115 10.01 8.80 14.78
N LYS A 116 10.96 9.27 15.60
CA LYS A 116 10.83 10.52 16.35
C LYS A 116 11.51 11.63 15.57
N GLY A 117 10.93 12.83 15.59
CA GLY A 117 11.57 14.01 15.05
C GLY A 117 11.59 14.08 13.53
N LEU A 118 10.48 13.73 12.87
CA LEU A 118 10.29 14.07 11.47
C LEU A 118 10.42 15.59 11.31
N ALA A 119 11.50 16.01 10.68
CA ALA A 119 11.65 17.39 10.25
C ALA A 119 11.54 17.41 8.73
N ASN A 120 10.52 18.08 8.24
CA ASN A 120 10.50 18.58 6.88
C ASN A 120 11.19 19.96 6.92
N PRO A 121 12.39 20.12 6.36
CA PRO A 121 13.15 21.37 6.49
C PRO A 121 12.53 22.54 5.73
N TYR A 122 11.52 22.28 4.90
CA TYR A 122 10.81 23.30 4.13
C TYR A 122 9.47 23.71 4.73
N THR A 123 9.07 23.10 5.84
CA THR A 123 7.87 23.51 6.57
C THR A 123 8.25 24.30 7.80
N ASP A 124 7.96 25.58 7.79
CA ASP A 124 8.08 26.45 8.95
C ASP A 124 7.12 25.96 10.04
N LEU A 125 7.59 25.90 11.30
CA LEU A 125 6.73 25.60 12.45
C LEU A 125 5.60 26.63 12.61
N GLU A 126 5.79 27.86 12.18
CA GLU A 126 4.77 28.90 12.11
C GLU A 126 3.60 28.49 11.20
N PHE A 127 3.91 27.87 10.07
CA PHE A 127 2.94 27.34 9.11
C PHE A 127 1.97 26.32 9.76
N TYR A 128 2.44 25.51 10.70
CA TYR A 128 1.59 24.52 11.38
C TYR A 128 0.73 25.08 12.49
N LYS A 129 1.09 26.24 13.07
CA LYS A 129 0.30 26.88 14.12
C LYS A 129 -1.09 27.29 13.61
N ASP A 130 -1.16 27.70 12.34
CA ASP A 130 -2.39 28.20 11.72
C ASP A 130 -3.19 27.13 10.97
N MET A 131 -2.66 25.91 10.79
CA MET A 131 -3.26 24.88 9.96
C MET A 131 -4.23 23.93 10.68
N GLY A 132 -4.44 24.12 11.97
CA GLY A 132 -5.32 23.23 12.74
C GLY A 132 -4.66 21.90 13.10
N SER A 133 -5.48 20.97 13.61
CA SER A 133 -5.02 19.68 14.11
C SER A 133 -5.11 18.59 13.03
N CYS A 134 -4.36 17.49 13.22
CA CYS A 134 -4.44 16.30 12.35
C CYS A 134 -5.91 15.83 12.19
N PRO A 135 -6.42 15.58 10.95
CA PRO A 135 -5.70 15.61 9.68
C PRO A 135 -5.76 16.94 8.91
N ASP A 136 -6.50 17.95 9.35
CA ASP A 136 -6.76 19.19 8.62
C ASP A 136 -5.49 20.01 8.38
N GLY A 137 -4.65 20.11 9.40
CA GLY A 137 -3.35 20.79 9.35
C GLY A 137 -2.21 19.89 8.86
N CYS A 138 -2.47 19.00 7.92
CA CYS A 138 -1.47 18.02 7.49
C CYS A 138 -0.41 18.62 6.56
N GLY A 139 0.79 18.07 6.64
CA GLY A 139 1.97 18.45 5.86
C GLY A 139 3.24 17.86 6.47
N LEU A 140 3.17 16.65 7.04
CA LEU A 140 4.15 16.03 7.93
C LEU A 140 4.42 16.87 9.18
N CYS A 141 3.33 17.20 9.87
CA CYS A 141 3.35 17.94 11.11
C CYS A 141 4.05 17.17 12.26
N PRO A 142 4.40 17.83 13.37
CA PRO A 142 5.13 17.21 14.50
C PRO A 142 4.43 16.01 15.16
N VAL A 143 3.12 15.84 14.98
CA VAL A 143 2.39 14.68 15.51
C VAL A 143 2.47 13.45 14.63
N HIS A 144 3.03 13.55 13.41
CA HIS A 144 3.27 12.42 12.54
C HIS A 144 4.41 11.54 13.09
N LYS A 145 4.26 10.22 12.98
CA LYS A 145 5.08 9.24 13.71
C LYS A 145 5.85 8.28 12.81
N SER A 146 5.87 8.54 11.51
CA SER A 146 6.57 7.69 10.54
C SER A 146 7.35 8.53 9.54
N ASN A 147 8.45 7.96 9.03
CA ASN A 147 9.19 8.53 7.90
C ASN A 147 8.52 8.18 6.58
N THR A 148 8.83 8.92 5.52
CA THR A 148 8.47 8.52 4.17
C THR A 148 9.31 7.31 3.75
N VAL A 149 8.67 6.18 3.50
CA VAL A 149 9.29 5.00 2.91
C VAL A 149 9.08 4.99 1.40
N LEU A 150 7.84 5.22 0.97
CA LEU A 150 7.50 5.44 -0.44
C LEU A 150 6.92 6.84 -0.61
N ALA A 151 7.59 7.65 -1.42
CA ALA A 151 7.09 8.94 -1.85
C ALA A 151 6.25 8.82 -3.12
N ILE A 152 5.22 9.66 -3.27
CA ILE A 152 4.39 9.72 -4.47
C ILE A 152 4.40 11.15 -4.99
N VAL A 153 4.57 11.29 -6.29
CA VAL A 153 4.48 12.56 -7.02
C VAL A 153 3.48 12.41 -8.15
N ASP A 154 2.37 13.13 -8.05
CA ASP A 154 1.40 13.20 -9.14
C ASP A 154 1.90 14.18 -10.20
N VAL A 155 2.26 13.63 -11.36
CA VAL A 155 2.83 14.43 -12.46
C VAL A 155 1.77 14.99 -13.38
N THR A 156 0.56 14.45 -13.37
CA THR A 156 -0.60 14.93 -14.14
C THR A 156 -1.91 14.35 -13.60
N ASN A 157 -3.02 15.08 -13.72
CA ASN A 157 -4.35 14.49 -13.51
C ASN A 157 -5.04 14.09 -14.83
N ARG A 158 -4.39 14.26 -15.99
CA ARG A 158 -4.89 13.73 -17.26
C ARG A 158 -4.87 12.21 -17.25
N CYS A 159 -5.89 11.60 -17.85
CA CYS A 159 -5.97 10.14 -17.95
C CYS A 159 -6.75 9.74 -19.21
N ASN A 160 -6.31 8.69 -19.85
CA ASN A 160 -6.99 8.06 -20.98
C ASN A 160 -7.95 6.94 -20.58
N MET A 161 -8.25 6.80 -19.27
CA MET A 161 -9.27 5.91 -18.75
C MET A 161 -10.28 6.65 -17.87
N ALA A 162 -11.50 6.12 -17.73
CA ALA A 162 -12.58 6.67 -16.93
C ALA A 162 -13.00 5.72 -15.80
N CYS A 163 -12.04 5.27 -14.97
CA CYS A 163 -12.27 4.30 -13.93
C CYS A 163 -13.27 4.81 -12.87
N PRO A 164 -14.38 4.10 -12.60
CA PRO A 164 -15.37 4.53 -11.60
C PRO A 164 -14.83 4.61 -10.17
N VAL A 165 -13.84 3.77 -9.84
CA VAL A 165 -13.20 3.69 -8.51
C VAL A 165 -11.92 4.50 -8.41
N CYS A 166 -11.72 5.49 -9.29
CA CYS A 166 -10.53 6.32 -9.27
C CYS A 166 -10.52 7.24 -8.04
N PHE A 167 -9.66 6.96 -7.07
CA PHE A 167 -9.52 7.77 -5.86
C PHE A 167 -8.96 9.18 -6.13
N ALA A 168 -8.26 9.37 -7.27
CA ALA A 168 -7.74 10.67 -7.71
C ALA A 168 -8.74 11.47 -8.56
N ASN A 169 -9.90 10.91 -8.90
CA ASN A 169 -10.87 11.50 -9.83
C ASN A 169 -10.24 12.00 -11.16
N ALA A 170 -9.18 11.37 -11.61
CA ALA A 170 -8.39 11.76 -12.75
C ALA A 170 -9.19 11.72 -14.06
N GLY A 171 -8.92 12.67 -14.97
CA GLY A 171 -9.57 12.79 -16.26
C GLY A 171 -11.03 13.25 -16.23
N ALA A 172 -11.61 13.56 -15.06
CA ALA A 172 -13.01 13.98 -14.91
C ALA A 172 -13.20 15.23 -14.04
N ALA A 173 -12.11 15.85 -13.58
CA ALA A 173 -12.15 17.00 -12.69
C ALA A 173 -12.57 18.31 -13.38
N GLY A 174 -12.66 18.34 -14.72
CA GLY A 174 -12.98 19.56 -15.49
C GLY A 174 -11.82 20.54 -15.63
N TYR A 175 -10.67 20.23 -15.06
CA TYR A 175 -9.43 21.02 -15.13
C TYR A 175 -8.22 20.10 -15.32
N VAL A 176 -7.11 20.68 -15.73
CA VAL A 176 -5.81 20.01 -15.77
C VAL A 176 -4.93 20.51 -14.63
N TYR A 177 -4.46 19.57 -13.82
CA TYR A 177 -3.35 19.72 -12.90
C TYR A 177 -2.15 18.97 -13.50
N GLU A 178 -1.18 19.70 -13.97
CA GLU A 178 0.03 19.14 -14.57
C GLU A 178 1.22 20.01 -14.16
N PRO A 179 1.88 19.70 -13.03
CA PRO A 179 3.01 20.47 -12.54
C PRO A 179 4.12 20.57 -13.57
N THR A 180 4.79 21.73 -13.64
CA THR A 180 5.97 21.92 -14.49
C THR A 180 7.14 21.07 -14.03
N ILE A 181 8.18 20.95 -14.85
CA ILE A 181 9.40 20.22 -14.47
C ILE A 181 10.04 20.84 -13.23
N GLU A 182 10.07 22.16 -13.13
CA GLU A 182 10.62 22.89 -11.99
C GLU A 182 9.81 22.63 -10.71
N GLN A 183 8.48 22.59 -10.80
CA GLN A 183 7.62 22.24 -9.68
C GLN A 183 7.84 20.80 -9.24
N ILE A 184 7.98 19.86 -10.18
CA ILE A 184 8.25 18.46 -9.89
C ILE A 184 9.66 18.31 -9.25
N GLU A 185 10.66 18.99 -9.78
CA GLU A 185 11.99 18.99 -9.17
C GLU A 185 11.96 19.54 -7.75
N TYR A 186 11.18 20.60 -7.49
CA TYR A 186 10.98 21.14 -6.14
C TYR A 186 10.33 20.11 -5.20
N MET A 187 9.28 19.41 -5.65
CA MET A 187 8.63 18.32 -4.89
C MET A 187 9.64 17.22 -4.55
N LEU A 188 10.46 16.80 -5.52
CA LEU A 188 11.48 15.77 -5.31
C LEU A 188 12.59 16.23 -4.34
N ARG A 189 13.03 17.49 -4.42
CA ARG A 189 13.99 18.08 -3.47
C ARG A 189 13.42 18.15 -2.06
N THR A 190 12.16 18.53 -1.90
CA THR A 190 11.46 18.53 -0.60
C THR A 190 11.49 17.14 0.04
N LEU A 191 11.23 16.09 -0.72
CA LEU A 191 11.30 14.71 -0.24
C LEU A 191 12.74 14.32 0.18
N ARG A 192 13.75 14.69 -0.62
CA ARG A 192 15.16 14.36 -0.35
C ARG A 192 15.75 15.14 0.84
N ALA A 193 15.11 16.23 1.23
CA ALA A 193 15.52 17.05 2.36
C ALA A 193 14.98 16.55 3.71
N GLN A 194 14.10 15.56 3.73
CA GLN A 194 13.52 15.00 4.98
C GLN A 194 14.57 14.43 5.92
N LYS A 195 14.33 14.57 7.23
CA LYS A 195 15.16 14.02 8.32
C LYS A 195 14.30 13.09 9.20
N PRO A 196 14.88 12.11 9.91
CA PRO A 196 16.30 11.74 10.02
C PRO A 196 16.89 11.09 8.79
N TRP A 197 16.07 10.60 7.85
CA TRP A 197 16.51 10.17 6.52
C TRP A 197 15.54 10.62 5.43
N ALA A 198 16.03 10.70 4.21
CA ALA A 198 15.23 10.98 3.03
C ALA A 198 14.76 9.67 2.34
N PRO A 199 13.55 9.62 1.77
CA PRO A 199 13.09 8.45 1.03
C PRO A 199 13.97 8.17 -0.19
N ASN A 200 14.31 6.89 -0.39
CA ASN A 200 15.04 6.43 -1.56
C ASN A 200 14.12 5.97 -2.70
N ALA A 201 12.84 5.76 -2.40
CA ALA A 201 11.82 5.32 -3.34
C ALA A 201 10.84 6.44 -3.65
N VAL A 202 10.54 6.62 -4.94
CA VAL A 202 9.50 7.52 -5.43
C VAL A 202 8.67 6.84 -6.51
N GLN A 203 7.35 7.01 -6.42
CA GLN A 203 6.38 6.59 -7.42
C GLN A 203 5.88 7.81 -8.18
N LEU A 204 6.08 7.86 -9.48
CA LEU A 204 5.50 8.83 -10.38
C LEU A 204 4.09 8.37 -10.75
N SER A 205 3.11 9.15 -10.36
CA SER A 205 1.68 8.80 -10.38
C SER A 205 0.83 9.97 -10.89
N GLY A 206 -0.46 9.93 -10.60
CA GLY A 206 -1.45 10.95 -10.97
C GLY A 206 -2.67 10.34 -11.64
N GLY A 207 -3.03 10.84 -12.83
CA GLY A 207 -3.97 10.18 -13.72
C GLY A 207 -3.28 9.03 -14.46
N GLU A 208 -2.70 9.34 -15.62
CA GLU A 208 -1.83 8.44 -16.36
C GLU A 208 -0.51 9.15 -16.68
N PRO A 209 0.56 8.87 -15.95
CA PRO A 209 1.85 9.55 -16.11
C PRO A 209 2.44 9.43 -17.51
N THR A 210 2.19 8.30 -18.18
CA THR A 210 2.74 8.06 -19.53
C THR A 210 2.10 8.94 -20.62
N LEU A 211 1.09 9.76 -20.30
CA LEU A 211 0.60 10.79 -21.21
C LEU A 211 1.57 11.98 -21.33
N ARG A 212 2.56 12.08 -20.46
CA ARG A 212 3.63 13.08 -20.52
C ARG A 212 4.79 12.58 -21.37
N ASP A 213 5.17 13.33 -22.39
CA ASP A 213 6.32 13.00 -23.23
C ASP A 213 7.65 13.28 -22.53
N ASP A 214 7.64 14.22 -21.58
CA ASP A 214 8.79 14.61 -20.76
C ASP A 214 8.95 13.75 -19.49
N LEU A 215 8.13 12.69 -19.30
CA LEU A 215 8.28 11.78 -18.15
C LEU A 215 9.69 11.16 -18.04
N PRO A 216 10.40 10.78 -19.14
CA PRO A 216 11.77 10.32 -19.04
C PRO A 216 12.72 11.37 -18.43
N GLU A 217 12.50 12.67 -18.69
CA GLU A 217 13.30 13.74 -18.07
C GLU A 217 13.01 13.84 -16.56
N ILE A 218 11.74 13.74 -16.16
CA ILE A 218 11.36 13.67 -14.74
C ILE A 218 12.06 12.52 -14.03
N VAL A 219 12.15 11.35 -14.68
CA VAL A 219 12.89 10.19 -14.15
C VAL A 219 14.37 10.51 -13.98
N ARG A 220 15.04 11.14 -14.97
CA ARG A 220 16.44 11.55 -14.85
C ARG A 220 16.68 12.54 -13.72
N ILE A 221 15.75 13.48 -13.52
CA ILE A 221 15.81 14.43 -12.40
C ILE A 221 15.74 13.67 -11.07
N ALA A 222 14.80 12.75 -10.91
CA ALA A 222 14.68 11.94 -9.70
C ALA A 222 15.98 11.14 -9.44
N ARG A 223 16.58 10.53 -10.48
CA ARG A 223 17.87 9.84 -10.37
C ARG A 223 19.00 10.78 -9.92
N ARG A 224 19.12 11.94 -10.55
CA ARG A 224 20.13 12.96 -10.20
C ARG A 224 19.99 13.43 -8.75
N LEU A 225 18.76 13.50 -8.23
CA LEU A 225 18.49 13.86 -6.84
C LEU A 225 18.73 12.71 -5.84
N GLY A 226 19.11 11.51 -6.31
CA GLY A 226 19.52 10.38 -5.48
C GLY A 226 18.39 9.42 -5.10
N PHE A 227 17.27 9.42 -5.81
CA PHE A 227 16.31 8.31 -5.71
C PHE A 227 16.88 7.07 -6.37
N THR A 228 17.02 5.99 -5.59
CA THR A 228 17.57 4.72 -6.07
C THR A 228 16.48 3.77 -6.57
N HIS A 229 15.22 4.00 -6.20
CA HIS A 229 14.07 3.25 -6.66
C HIS A 229 13.00 4.21 -7.20
N ILE A 230 12.74 4.13 -8.51
CA ILE A 230 11.76 4.97 -9.19
C ILE A 230 10.72 4.07 -9.84
N GLU A 231 9.48 4.23 -9.41
CA GLU A 231 8.33 3.51 -9.94
C GLU A 231 7.50 4.41 -10.87
N VAL A 232 6.95 3.84 -11.92
CA VAL A 232 5.95 4.49 -12.77
C VAL A 232 4.64 3.72 -12.64
N ASN A 233 3.61 4.39 -12.07
CA ASN A 233 2.27 3.85 -11.96
C ASN A 233 1.51 4.11 -13.26
N THR A 234 1.12 3.03 -13.97
CA THR A 234 0.53 3.15 -15.31
C THR A 234 -0.55 2.11 -15.58
N ASN A 235 -1.51 2.48 -16.42
CA ASN A 235 -2.47 1.54 -17.00
C ASN A 235 -1.85 0.70 -18.14
N GLY A 236 -0.66 1.05 -18.61
CA GLY A 236 0.12 0.31 -19.59
C GLY A 236 -0.26 0.53 -21.05
N ILE A 237 -1.28 1.32 -21.37
CA ILE A 237 -1.77 1.50 -22.75
C ILE A 237 -0.66 2.02 -23.66
N ARG A 238 0.05 3.07 -23.25
CA ARG A 238 1.15 3.62 -24.05
C ARG A 238 2.29 2.63 -24.18
N LEU A 239 2.68 1.97 -23.10
CA LEU A 239 3.81 1.03 -23.08
C LEU A 239 3.58 -0.23 -23.91
N ALA A 240 2.31 -0.62 -24.10
CA ALA A 240 1.92 -1.70 -24.99
C ALA A 240 2.08 -1.33 -26.48
N ASN A 241 1.94 -0.05 -26.83
CA ASN A 241 1.86 0.42 -28.21
C ASN A 241 3.11 1.18 -28.68
N ASP A 242 3.92 1.69 -27.75
CA ASP A 242 5.10 2.53 -28.00
C ASP A 242 6.30 1.97 -27.24
N ILE A 243 6.98 0.99 -27.86
CA ILE A 243 8.13 0.32 -27.24
C ILE A 243 9.34 1.27 -27.10
N GLU A 244 9.46 2.25 -28.01
CA GLU A 244 10.55 3.22 -27.95
C GLU A 244 10.38 4.17 -26.77
N TYR A 245 9.15 4.59 -26.46
CA TYR A 245 8.87 5.36 -25.26
C TYR A 245 9.14 4.52 -23.98
N TYR A 246 8.78 3.23 -24.00
CA TYR A 246 9.10 2.34 -22.88
C TYR A 246 10.61 2.22 -22.68
N LYS A 247 11.35 2.05 -23.78
CA LYS A 247 12.83 2.03 -23.76
C LYS A 247 13.38 3.35 -23.20
N ALA A 248 12.86 4.50 -23.62
CA ALA A 248 13.29 5.81 -23.12
C ALA A 248 13.10 5.95 -21.59
N LEU A 249 12.04 5.39 -21.01
CA LEU A 249 11.84 5.34 -19.57
C LEU A 249 12.89 4.46 -18.87
N LEU A 250 13.23 3.32 -19.45
CA LEU A 250 14.28 2.43 -18.92
C LEU A 250 15.66 3.09 -19.00
N ASP A 251 15.99 3.69 -20.13
CA ASP A 251 17.24 4.43 -20.32
C ASP A 251 17.34 5.65 -19.39
N ALA A 252 16.22 6.25 -19.03
CA ALA A 252 16.16 7.32 -18.02
C ALA A 252 16.36 6.78 -16.60
N GLY A 253 16.12 5.50 -16.37
CA GLY A 253 16.43 4.82 -15.11
C GLY A 253 15.23 4.47 -14.26
N ILE A 254 14.06 4.17 -14.79
CA ILE A 254 12.99 3.57 -13.97
C ILE A 254 13.45 2.24 -13.39
N SER A 255 13.01 1.94 -12.17
CA SER A 255 13.29 0.68 -11.49
C SER A 255 12.18 -0.33 -11.70
N THR A 256 10.93 0.13 -11.63
CA THR A 256 9.75 -0.72 -11.54
C THR A 256 8.58 -0.10 -12.30
N LEU A 257 7.83 -0.92 -13.02
CA LEU A 257 6.49 -0.57 -13.46
C LEU A 257 5.48 -1.04 -12.42
N TYR A 258 4.63 -0.14 -11.99
CA TYR A 258 3.48 -0.37 -11.15
C TYR A 258 2.26 -0.45 -12.06
N LEU A 259 2.04 -1.66 -12.63
CA LEU A 259 1.11 -1.90 -13.74
C LEU A 259 -0.28 -2.26 -13.21
N GLN A 260 -1.27 -1.44 -13.47
CA GLN A 260 -2.66 -1.75 -13.16
C GLN A 260 -3.08 -3.09 -13.79
N PHE A 261 -3.67 -4.00 -12.97
CA PHE A 261 -3.95 -5.37 -13.37
C PHE A 261 -5.14 -5.96 -12.57
N ASP A 262 -6.36 -5.44 -12.78
CA ASP A 262 -7.50 -5.75 -11.90
C ASP A 262 -8.13 -7.13 -12.16
N THR A 263 -8.03 -7.66 -13.39
CA THR A 263 -8.57 -8.97 -13.79
C THR A 263 -7.88 -9.47 -15.04
N ILE A 264 -7.97 -10.76 -15.29
CA ILE A 264 -7.62 -11.39 -16.56
C ILE A 264 -8.82 -12.11 -17.21
N ASP A 265 -9.94 -12.21 -16.51
CA ASP A 265 -11.12 -12.89 -16.99
C ASP A 265 -11.85 -12.04 -18.01
N GLU A 266 -11.89 -12.51 -19.27
CA GLU A 266 -12.59 -11.85 -20.37
C GLU A 266 -14.12 -11.78 -20.15
N ASN A 267 -14.67 -12.67 -19.34
CA ASN A 267 -16.08 -12.70 -18.98
C ASN A 267 -16.39 -11.83 -17.76
N ASN A 268 -15.36 -11.41 -17.03
CA ASN A 268 -15.53 -10.42 -16.00
C ASN A 268 -15.67 -9.07 -16.69
N GLU A 269 -16.93 -8.73 -17.01
CA GLU A 269 -17.26 -7.41 -17.57
C GLU A 269 -16.87 -6.27 -16.64
N GLY A 270 -15.84 -6.42 -15.83
CA GLY A 270 -15.23 -5.51 -14.87
C GLY A 270 -15.49 -4.06 -15.21
N VAL A 271 -16.77 -3.75 -15.23
CA VAL A 271 -17.47 -2.58 -15.76
C VAL A 271 -16.83 -1.28 -15.27
N TRP A 272 -16.12 -1.36 -14.18
CA TRP A 272 -15.60 -0.18 -13.53
C TRP A 272 -14.23 0.31 -14.05
N ARG A 273 -13.42 -0.58 -14.67
CA ARG A 273 -12.14 -0.17 -15.27
C ARG A 273 -12.18 -0.20 -16.81
N HIS A 274 -13.15 -0.91 -17.39
CA HIS A 274 -13.19 -1.19 -18.83
C HIS A 274 -14.13 -0.29 -19.64
N ARG A 275 -14.69 0.78 -19.07
CA ARG A 275 -15.66 1.65 -19.76
C ARG A 275 -15.19 2.17 -21.13
N LEU A 276 -13.85 2.25 -21.35
CA LEU A 276 -13.29 2.73 -22.61
C LEU A 276 -12.70 1.61 -23.49
N TYR A 277 -12.55 0.39 -22.93
CA TYR A 277 -11.94 -0.73 -23.63
C TYR A 277 -12.71 -2.02 -23.41
N HIS A 278 -12.85 -2.80 -24.48
CA HIS A 278 -13.40 -4.14 -24.40
C HIS A 278 -12.49 -5.04 -23.54
N PRO A 279 -13.00 -6.00 -22.73
CA PRO A 279 -12.20 -6.88 -21.87
C PRO A 279 -11.03 -7.57 -22.59
N LYS A 280 -11.23 -8.05 -23.82
CA LYS A 280 -10.14 -8.63 -24.64
C LYS A 280 -9.03 -7.63 -24.95
N ALA A 281 -9.37 -6.40 -25.29
CA ALA A 281 -8.38 -5.35 -25.55
C ALA A 281 -7.58 -5.00 -24.28
N TYR A 282 -8.24 -4.98 -23.12
CA TYR A 282 -7.58 -4.76 -21.82
C TYR A 282 -6.55 -5.86 -21.54
N ARG A 283 -6.90 -7.12 -21.70
CA ARG A 283 -5.99 -8.25 -21.52
C ARG A 283 -4.79 -8.18 -22.48
N LEU A 284 -5.03 -7.93 -23.77
CA LEU A 284 -3.98 -7.80 -24.78
C LEU A 284 -2.99 -6.67 -24.46
N ILE A 285 -3.46 -5.55 -23.91
CA ILE A 285 -2.59 -4.46 -23.42
C ILE A 285 -1.63 -5.00 -22.36
N LYS A 286 -2.14 -5.72 -21.36
CA LYS A 286 -1.32 -6.24 -20.27
C LYS A 286 -0.29 -7.26 -20.76
N GLU A 287 -0.72 -8.23 -21.58
CA GLU A 287 0.15 -9.23 -22.18
C GLU A 287 1.27 -8.56 -22.99
N ARG A 288 0.94 -7.56 -23.81
CA ARG A 288 1.92 -6.83 -24.62
C ARG A 288 2.90 -6.02 -23.79
N VAL A 289 2.48 -5.43 -22.66
CA VAL A 289 3.43 -4.78 -21.74
C VAL A 289 4.43 -5.78 -21.19
N LEU A 290 3.99 -6.98 -20.78
CA LEU A 290 4.87 -8.02 -20.27
C LEU A 290 5.84 -8.52 -21.37
N GLU A 291 5.37 -8.67 -22.62
CA GLU A 291 6.21 -9.02 -23.77
C GLU A 291 7.24 -7.92 -24.07
N ASN A 292 6.83 -6.65 -24.11
CA ASN A 292 7.73 -5.53 -24.34
C ASN A 292 8.78 -5.43 -23.23
N ALA A 293 8.39 -5.68 -21.97
CA ALA A 293 9.32 -5.75 -20.84
C ALA A 293 10.41 -6.81 -21.08
N ARG A 294 10.02 -8.01 -21.52
CA ARG A 294 10.98 -9.09 -21.86
C ARG A 294 11.95 -8.67 -22.97
N LYS A 295 11.41 -8.11 -24.07
CA LYS A 295 12.21 -7.63 -25.20
C LYS A 295 13.24 -6.58 -24.78
N LEU A 296 12.87 -5.72 -23.83
CA LEU A 296 13.74 -4.65 -23.32
C LEU A 296 14.60 -5.09 -22.11
N GLY A 297 14.47 -6.32 -21.64
CA GLY A 297 15.20 -6.82 -20.46
C GLY A 297 14.73 -6.25 -19.13
N HIS A 298 13.56 -5.62 -19.08
CA HIS A 298 12.98 -5.11 -17.82
C HIS A 298 12.38 -6.25 -17.00
N ARG A 299 12.86 -6.41 -15.76
CA ARG A 299 12.52 -7.54 -14.89
C ARG A 299 11.89 -7.12 -13.57
N SER A 300 11.21 -5.99 -13.53
CA SER A 300 10.58 -5.48 -12.29
C SER A 300 9.22 -4.86 -12.59
N ILE A 301 8.21 -5.71 -12.63
CA ILE A 301 6.82 -5.30 -12.78
C ILE A 301 6.06 -5.72 -11.52
N VAL A 302 5.27 -4.79 -10.98
CA VAL A 302 4.28 -5.02 -9.94
C VAL A 302 2.91 -5.05 -10.59
N LEU A 303 2.15 -6.13 -10.40
CA LEU A 303 0.75 -6.21 -10.80
C LEU A 303 -0.11 -5.54 -9.72
N VAL A 304 -0.83 -4.49 -10.09
CA VAL A 304 -1.62 -3.69 -9.15
C VAL A 304 -3.10 -3.98 -9.33
N VAL A 305 -3.70 -4.54 -8.29
CA VAL A 305 -5.11 -4.96 -8.30
C VAL A 305 -5.91 -4.03 -7.39
N THR A 306 -6.82 -3.25 -7.95
CA THR A 306 -7.86 -2.61 -7.13
C THR A 306 -8.97 -3.63 -6.92
N LEU A 307 -9.12 -4.09 -5.68
CA LEU A 307 -9.99 -5.20 -5.33
C LEU A 307 -11.31 -4.72 -4.75
N ALA A 308 -12.42 -5.25 -5.26
CA ALA A 308 -13.72 -5.04 -4.66
C ALA A 308 -14.53 -6.33 -4.64
N ARG A 309 -15.29 -6.50 -3.56
CA ARG A 309 -16.21 -7.63 -3.38
C ARG A 309 -17.22 -7.69 -4.52
N ASN A 310 -17.54 -8.89 -4.95
CA ASN A 310 -18.50 -9.19 -6.04
C ASN A 310 -18.08 -8.68 -7.43
N TYR A 311 -16.88 -8.13 -7.60
CA TYR A 311 -16.36 -7.71 -8.89
C TYR A 311 -15.21 -8.60 -9.37
N ASN A 312 -14.07 -8.50 -8.73
CA ASN A 312 -12.85 -9.21 -9.10
C ASN A 312 -12.23 -10.00 -7.93
N ASP A 313 -12.93 -10.11 -6.83
CA ASP A 313 -12.51 -10.89 -5.66
C ASP A 313 -12.33 -12.38 -5.97
N LYS A 314 -12.99 -12.89 -7.03
CA LYS A 314 -12.87 -14.28 -7.50
C LYS A 314 -11.72 -14.51 -8.48
N ASP A 315 -11.00 -13.48 -8.88
CA ASP A 315 -9.91 -13.57 -9.86
C ASP A 315 -8.52 -13.65 -9.22
N LEU A 316 -8.42 -13.56 -7.90
CA LEU A 316 -7.15 -13.49 -7.18
C LEU A 316 -6.23 -14.67 -7.46
N GLY A 317 -6.76 -15.89 -7.46
CA GLY A 317 -5.99 -17.10 -7.79
C GLY A 317 -5.45 -17.06 -9.21
N LYS A 318 -6.24 -16.61 -10.18
CA LYS A 318 -5.82 -16.46 -11.58
C LYS A 318 -4.72 -15.41 -11.73
N ILE A 319 -4.80 -14.30 -11.01
CA ILE A 319 -3.78 -13.23 -11.03
C ILE A 319 -2.47 -13.74 -10.42
N ILE A 320 -2.54 -14.53 -9.35
CA ILE A 320 -1.36 -15.18 -8.76
C ILE A 320 -0.72 -16.13 -9.76
N ASP A 321 -1.50 -16.95 -10.46
CA ASP A 321 -1.01 -17.85 -11.51
C ASP A 321 -0.31 -17.07 -12.65
N VAL A 322 -0.88 -15.93 -13.06
CA VAL A 322 -0.24 -15.05 -14.06
C VAL A 322 1.09 -14.55 -13.56
N ALA A 323 1.18 -14.08 -12.32
CA ALA A 323 2.43 -13.57 -11.76
C ALA A 323 3.50 -14.67 -11.70
N ILE A 324 3.14 -15.88 -11.30
CA ILE A 324 4.04 -17.02 -11.25
C ILE A 324 4.54 -17.43 -12.66
N LYS A 325 3.63 -17.50 -13.64
CA LYS A 325 3.98 -17.81 -15.04
C LYS A 325 4.87 -16.75 -15.67
N ASN A 326 4.77 -15.51 -15.23
CA ASN A 326 5.55 -14.37 -15.71
C ASN A 326 6.61 -13.89 -14.70
N ARG A 327 7.06 -14.76 -13.78
CA ARG A 327 8.03 -14.41 -12.73
C ARG A 327 9.38 -13.94 -13.25
N ASP A 328 9.66 -14.15 -14.54
CA ASP A 328 10.83 -13.60 -15.22
C ASP A 328 10.80 -12.07 -15.30
N VAL A 329 9.62 -11.45 -15.33
CA VAL A 329 9.40 -9.99 -15.36
C VAL A 329 8.55 -9.46 -14.21
N VAL A 330 7.66 -10.27 -13.61
CA VAL A 330 6.80 -9.90 -12.50
C VAL A 330 7.47 -10.24 -11.17
N ARG A 331 7.55 -9.25 -10.25
CA ARG A 331 8.19 -9.42 -8.93
C ARG A 331 7.21 -9.35 -7.78
N TRP A 332 6.09 -8.67 -7.97
CA TRP A 332 5.15 -8.39 -6.91
C TRP A 332 3.72 -8.30 -7.42
N ILE A 333 2.77 -8.69 -6.60
CA ILE A 333 1.35 -8.37 -6.74
C ILE A 333 0.99 -7.44 -5.59
N ASN A 334 0.45 -6.27 -5.89
CA ASN A 334 -0.06 -5.36 -4.86
C ASN A 334 -1.58 -5.25 -4.97
N ILE A 335 -2.26 -5.82 -4.00
CA ILE A 335 -3.72 -5.86 -3.93
C ILE A 335 -4.18 -4.69 -3.05
N GLN A 336 -5.07 -3.87 -3.58
CA GLN A 336 -5.59 -2.69 -2.91
C GLN A 336 -7.11 -2.82 -2.76
N PRO A 337 -7.61 -3.28 -1.59
CA PRO A 337 -9.03 -3.18 -1.29
C PRO A 337 -9.53 -1.77 -1.57
N VAL A 338 -10.67 -1.66 -2.23
CA VAL A 338 -11.21 -0.38 -2.69
C VAL A 338 -11.42 0.60 -1.54
N SER A 339 -10.91 1.82 -1.72
CA SER A 339 -11.15 2.97 -0.84
C SER A 339 -12.19 3.89 -1.50
N PHE A 340 -13.22 4.26 -0.77
CA PHE A 340 -14.31 5.10 -1.26
C PHE A 340 -13.96 6.59 -1.18
N ALA A 341 -12.94 6.96 -1.95
CA ALA A 341 -12.44 8.32 -2.11
C ALA A 341 -12.54 8.76 -3.58
N GLY A 342 -12.36 10.03 -3.86
CA GLY A 342 -12.43 10.58 -5.21
C GLY A 342 -13.76 10.27 -5.91
N ARG A 343 -13.70 9.67 -7.10
CA ARG A 343 -14.89 9.31 -7.89
C ARG A 343 -15.74 8.23 -7.23
N ALA A 344 -15.16 7.34 -6.45
CA ALA A 344 -15.90 6.30 -5.75
C ALA A 344 -16.86 6.84 -4.68
N ARG A 345 -16.74 8.10 -4.25
CA ARG A 345 -17.71 8.76 -3.34
C ARG A 345 -19.11 8.95 -3.94
N LEU A 346 -19.25 8.78 -5.26
CA LEU A 346 -20.53 8.96 -5.95
C LEU A 346 -21.47 7.75 -5.79
N TYR A 347 -21.00 6.66 -5.22
CA TYR A 347 -21.83 5.48 -4.94
C TYR A 347 -22.69 5.67 -3.68
N SER A 348 -23.87 5.05 -3.66
CA SER A 348 -24.71 5.02 -2.46
C SER A 348 -24.04 4.27 -1.30
N LYS A 349 -24.50 4.49 -0.07
CA LYS A 349 -23.97 3.77 1.11
C LYS A 349 -24.15 2.25 1.00
N GLU A 350 -25.27 1.82 0.43
CA GLU A 350 -25.61 0.41 0.20
C GLU A 350 -24.65 -0.23 -0.81
N GLU A 351 -24.38 0.47 -1.93
CA GLU A 351 -23.40 0.03 -2.92
C GLU A 351 -22.00 -0.06 -2.32
N LEU A 352 -21.59 0.99 -1.57
CA LEU A 352 -20.27 1.00 -0.92
C LEU A 352 -20.10 -0.19 0.02
N ARG A 353 -21.12 -0.53 0.81
CA ARG A 353 -21.09 -1.71 1.69
C ARG A 353 -21.00 -3.02 0.91
N SER A 354 -21.67 -3.13 -0.24
CA SER A 354 -21.62 -4.33 -1.07
C SER A 354 -20.25 -4.59 -1.69
N TYR A 355 -19.46 -3.54 -1.89
CA TYR A 355 -18.10 -3.60 -2.47
C TYR A 355 -17.00 -3.66 -1.42
N ARG A 356 -17.32 -3.38 -0.13
CA ARG A 356 -16.33 -3.40 0.96
C ARG A 356 -15.68 -4.76 1.08
N ILE A 357 -14.35 -4.78 1.02
CA ILE A 357 -13.52 -5.94 1.29
C ILE A 357 -12.34 -5.47 2.15
N THR A 358 -11.92 -6.27 3.10
CA THR A 358 -10.82 -5.95 4.01
C THR A 358 -9.62 -6.87 3.76
N ILE A 359 -8.49 -6.60 4.43
CA ILE A 359 -7.29 -7.44 4.30
C ILE A 359 -7.57 -8.91 4.63
N PRO A 360 -8.18 -9.27 5.78
CA PRO A 360 -8.46 -10.68 6.08
C PRO A 360 -9.43 -11.32 5.09
N ASP A 361 -10.46 -10.60 4.62
CA ASP A 361 -11.35 -11.13 3.58
C ASP A 361 -10.56 -11.50 2.32
N THR A 362 -9.62 -10.63 1.92
CA THR A 362 -8.73 -10.86 0.77
C THR A 362 -7.84 -12.08 0.98
N ILE A 363 -7.24 -12.21 2.17
CA ILE A 363 -6.38 -13.34 2.53
C ILE A 363 -7.15 -14.66 2.53
N ILE A 364 -8.36 -14.68 3.12
CA ILE A 364 -9.24 -15.86 3.15
C ILE A 364 -9.65 -16.26 1.72
N GLU A 365 -9.91 -15.27 0.87
CA GLU A 365 -10.26 -15.54 -0.52
C GLU A 365 -9.07 -16.10 -1.32
N ILE A 366 -7.85 -15.62 -1.09
CA ILE A 366 -6.62 -16.19 -1.66
C ILE A 366 -6.41 -17.62 -1.16
N GLU A 367 -6.57 -17.88 0.15
CA GLU A 367 -6.47 -19.24 0.72
C GLU A 367 -7.45 -20.19 0.02
N ARG A 368 -8.70 -19.76 -0.16
CA ARG A 368 -9.72 -20.54 -0.82
C ARG A 368 -9.41 -20.82 -2.30
N GLN A 369 -8.98 -19.79 -3.05
CA GLN A 369 -8.71 -19.90 -4.49
C GLN A 369 -7.41 -20.64 -4.80
N THR A 370 -6.47 -20.68 -3.87
CA THR A 370 -5.23 -21.46 -4.00
C THR A 370 -5.34 -22.86 -3.39
N GLY A 371 -6.54 -23.30 -2.98
CA GLY A 371 -6.76 -24.62 -2.37
C GLY A 371 -5.97 -24.80 -1.05
N GLY A 372 -5.74 -23.73 -0.31
CA GLY A 372 -4.97 -23.74 0.94
C GLY A 372 -3.45 -23.72 0.75
N LEU A 373 -2.95 -23.60 -0.49
CA LEU A 373 -1.52 -23.52 -0.77
C LEU A 373 -0.88 -22.30 -0.08
N ILE A 374 -1.57 -21.15 -0.14
CA ILE A 374 -1.23 -19.94 0.62
C ILE A 374 -2.25 -19.82 1.74
N SER A 375 -1.86 -20.26 2.94
CA SER A 375 -2.73 -20.23 4.11
C SER A 375 -2.83 -18.80 4.66
N ARG A 376 -3.94 -18.51 5.36
CA ARG A 376 -4.11 -17.24 6.09
C ARG A 376 -3.00 -16.96 7.11
N TRP A 377 -2.31 -17.98 7.58
CA TRP A 377 -1.21 -17.88 8.55
C TRP A 377 0.16 -17.65 7.91
N ASP A 378 0.23 -17.69 6.56
CA ASP A 378 1.47 -17.39 5.82
C ASP A 378 1.71 -15.89 5.63
N TRP A 379 0.83 -15.04 6.14
CA TRP A 379 0.91 -13.59 6.02
C TRP A 379 1.47 -12.93 7.27
N ARG A 380 2.14 -11.80 7.06
CA ARG A 380 2.62 -10.92 8.12
C ARG A 380 2.19 -9.48 7.83
N PRO A 381 1.94 -8.66 8.86
CA PRO A 381 1.68 -7.25 8.64
C PRO A 381 2.90 -6.55 8.06
N THR A 382 2.69 -5.49 7.28
CA THR A 382 3.76 -4.77 6.56
C THR A 382 4.78 -4.10 7.48
N ASN A 383 4.49 -3.95 8.76
CA ASN A 383 5.46 -3.48 9.76
C ASN A 383 6.36 -4.60 10.36
N TRP A 384 6.14 -5.87 10.00
CA TRP A 384 6.99 -6.99 10.44
C TRP A 384 8.49 -6.78 10.15
N PRO A 385 8.92 -6.17 9.01
CA PRO A 385 10.34 -5.95 8.71
C PRO A 385 11.08 -4.98 9.64
N VAL A 386 10.41 -4.32 10.58
CA VAL A 386 11.06 -3.40 11.54
C VAL A 386 12.19 -4.09 12.31
N ALA A 387 12.01 -5.34 12.74
CA ALA A 387 13.04 -6.13 13.40
C ALA A 387 14.30 -6.28 12.53
N LEU A 388 14.10 -6.60 11.24
CA LEU A 388 15.17 -6.74 10.27
C LEU A 388 15.88 -5.41 10.01
N ALA A 389 15.13 -4.32 9.83
CA ALA A 389 15.70 -3.00 9.64
C ALA A 389 16.55 -2.57 10.84
N LYS A 390 16.07 -2.78 12.06
CA LYS A 390 16.82 -2.48 13.29
C LYS A 390 18.06 -3.35 13.45
N MET A 391 17.98 -4.63 13.13
CA MET A 391 19.15 -5.52 13.11
C MET A 391 20.20 -5.02 12.12
N VAL A 392 19.80 -4.71 10.89
CA VAL A 392 20.74 -4.24 9.85
C VAL A 392 21.33 -2.88 10.23
N GLU A 393 20.54 -1.97 10.81
CA GLU A 393 20.98 -0.66 11.26
C GLU A 393 22.16 -0.78 12.24
N VAL A 394 22.03 -1.62 13.29
CA VAL A 394 23.10 -1.77 14.30
C VAL A 394 24.30 -2.56 13.79
N LEU A 395 24.13 -3.44 12.79
CA LEU A 395 25.24 -4.19 12.21
C LEU A 395 26.05 -3.38 11.19
N THR A 396 25.42 -2.37 10.57
CA THR A 396 26.04 -1.55 9.51
C THR A 396 26.35 -0.13 9.95
N ASP A 397 25.97 0.26 11.17
CA ASP A 397 26.06 1.63 11.70
C ASP A 397 25.43 2.68 10.73
N SER A 398 24.38 2.31 10.03
CA SER A 398 23.73 3.14 9.02
C SER A 398 22.21 3.08 9.20
N PRO A 399 21.53 4.24 9.35
CA PRO A 399 20.08 4.29 9.48
C PRO A 399 19.37 3.54 8.32
N LYS A 400 18.29 2.85 8.65
CA LYS A 400 17.48 2.10 7.67
C LYS A 400 16.05 2.59 7.69
N PRO A 401 15.35 2.58 6.53
CA PRO A 401 13.92 2.85 6.48
C PRO A 401 13.15 1.93 7.44
N LEU A 402 12.27 2.52 8.24
CA LEU A 402 11.42 1.78 9.17
C LEU A 402 10.00 1.74 8.62
N PHE A 403 9.53 0.55 8.29
CA PHE A 403 8.14 0.29 7.98
C PHE A 403 7.32 0.31 9.27
N SER A 404 7.19 1.49 9.89
CA SER A 404 6.58 1.65 11.22
C SER A 404 5.06 1.88 11.18
N MET A 405 4.45 1.66 10.02
CA MET A 405 3.01 1.81 9.84
C MET A 405 2.21 0.96 10.82
N ASN A 406 0.93 1.30 10.97
CA ASN A 406 0.02 0.49 11.78
C ASN A 406 -0.14 -0.90 11.15
N PRO A 407 -0.11 -2.01 11.91
CA PRO A 407 -0.23 -3.37 11.38
C PRO A 407 -1.50 -3.61 10.57
N MET A 408 -2.54 -2.80 10.79
CA MET A 408 -3.81 -2.90 10.04
C MET A 408 -3.79 -2.16 8.69
N CYS A 409 -2.65 -1.57 8.29
CA CYS A 409 -2.54 -0.88 7.00
C CYS A 409 -2.23 -1.82 5.85
N GLY A 410 -1.54 -2.94 6.11
CA GLY A 410 -1.16 -3.86 5.05
C GLY A 410 -0.69 -5.21 5.56
N ALA A 411 -0.69 -6.16 4.65
CA ALA A 411 -0.19 -7.53 4.83
C ALA A 411 0.72 -7.91 3.66
N ALA A 412 1.68 -8.79 3.91
CA ALA A 412 2.53 -9.32 2.86
C ALA A 412 2.87 -10.80 3.09
N THR A 413 3.06 -11.50 2.00
CA THR A 413 3.66 -12.83 1.96
C THR A 413 4.55 -12.95 0.73
N PHE A 414 5.37 -13.99 0.69
CA PHE A 414 6.22 -14.31 -0.46
C PHE A 414 6.00 -15.75 -0.85
N ILE A 415 5.99 -16.01 -2.13
CA ILE A 415 5.92 -17.34 -2.71
C ILE A 415 7.19 -17.61 -3.51
N TYR A 416 7.77 -18.77 -3.30
CA TYR A 416 8.92 -19.28 -4.02
C TYR A 416 8.49 -20.37 -4.99
N TYR A 417 8.90 -20.28 -6.23
CA TYR A 417 8.72 -21.34 -7.22
C TYR A 417 9.98 -22.18 -7.29
N ASP A 418 9.89 -23.46 -6.93
CA ASP A 418 10.98 -24.43 -7.10
C ASP A 418 10.93 -24.99 -8.53
N GLU A 419 11.97 -24.71 -9.32
CA GLU A 419 12.06 -25.11 -10.74
C GLU A 419 12.24 -26.61 -10.91
N ASP A 420 12.90 -27.28 -9.97
CA ASP A 420 13.15 -28.73 -10.06
C ASP A 420 11.90 -29.51 -9.68
N GLU A 421 11.23 -29.10 -8.63
CA GLU A 421 10.00 -29.73 -8.17
C GLU A 421 8.76 -29.24 -8.92
N LYS A 422 8.86 -28.11 -9.64
CA LYS A 422 7.74 -27.39 -10.29
C LYS A 422 6.62 -27.08 -9.32
N LYS A 423 6.98 -26.71 -8.10
CA LYS A 423 6.05 -26.43 -7.01
C LYS A 423 6.25 -25.03 -6.43
N ILE A 424 5.19 -24.54 -5.82
CA ILE A 424 5.15 -23.25 -5.15
C ILE A 424 5.18 -23.48 -3.64
N TYR A 425 5.97 -22.68 -2.94
CA TYR A 425 6.09 -22.70 -1.50
C TYR A 425 5.91 -21.30 -0.92
N PRO A 426 4.96 -21.07 0.00
CA PRO A 426 4.96 -19.87 0.82
C PRO A 426 6.25 -19.77 1.64
N ILE A 427 6.73 -18.55 1.86
CA ILE A 427 8.00 -18.31 2.57
C ILE A 427 8.03 -18.94 3.98
N THR A 428 6.91 -19.05 4.64
CA THR A 428 6.75 -19.65 5.97
C THR A 428 7.05 -21.16 6.00
N LYS A 429 6.93 -21.83 4.83
CA LYS A 429 7.34 -23.23 4.66
C LYS A 429 8.85 -23.36 4.44
N LEU A 430 9.49 -22.31 3.94
CA LEU A 430 10.93 -22.28 3.66
C LEU A 430 11.74 -21.74 4.83
N VAL A 431 11.17 -20.78 5.58
CA VAL A 431 11.80 -20.08 6.68
C VAL A 431 10.85 -20.07 7.88
N ASP A 432 11.38 -20.29 9.06
CA ASP A 432 10.69 -20.00 10.31
C ASP A 432 10.75 -18.49 10.55
N VAL A 433 9.74 -17.79 10.02
CA VAL A 433 9.72 -16.31 10.02
C VAL A 433 9.61 -15.72 11.42
N ASP A 434 9.00 -16.45 12.36
CA ASP A 434 8.83 -16.00 13.74
C ASP A 434 10.14 -16.20 14.54
N ALA A 435 10.82 -17.34 14.35
CA ALA A 435 12.16 -17.55 14.89
C ALA A 435 13.17 -16.56 14.29
N PHE A 436 13.02 -16.22 13.02
CA PHE A 436 13.85 -15.23 12.34
C PHE A 436 13.66 -13.82 12.94
N GLU A 437 12.42 -13.38 13.11
CA GLU A 437 12.11 -12.07 13.73
C GLU A 437 12.65 -12.00 15.17
N LYS A 438 12.41 -13.02 15.99
CA LYS A 438 12.92 -13.11 17.36
C LYS A 438 14.45 -13.04 17.38
N GLY A 439 15.11 -13.74 16.46
CA GLY A 439 16.57 -13.69 16.31
C GLY A 439 17.08 -12.33 15.89
N ALA A 440 16.36 -11.63 15.01
CA ALA A 440 16.71 -10.26 14.59
C ALA A 440 16.65 -9.28 15.77
N TRP A 441 15.63 -9.35 16.63
CA TRP A 441 15.54 -8.58 17.86
C TRP A 441 16.67 -8.92 18.84
N ASP A 442 16.99 -10.20 19.04
CA ASP A 442 18.11 -10.61 19.92
C ASP A 442 19.46 -10.04 19.44
N ILE A 443 19.68 -10.02 18.13
CA ILE A 443 20.88 -9.39 17.51
C ILE A 443 20.88 -7.88 17.78
N TYR A 444 19.77 -7.21 17.53
CA TYR A 444 19.63 -5.77 17.79
C TYR A 444 19.95 -5.41 19.23
N TYR A 445 19.27 -6.04 20.21
CA TYR A 445 19.48 -5.77 21.63
C TYR A 445 20.90 -6.14 22.12
N THR A 446 21.50 -7.17 21.49
CA THR A 446 22.90 -7.52 21.79
C THR A 446 23.85 -6.43 21.29
N ALA A 447 23.72 -6.01 20.04
CA ALA A 447 24.59 -4.98 19.46
C ALA A 447 24.41 -3.60 20.11
N ALA A 448 23.20 -3.25 20.54
CA ALA A 448 22.88 -1.98 21.20
C ALA A 448 23.63 -1.78 22.53
N LYS A 449 24.17 -2.85 23.14
CA LYS A 449 25.05 -2.75 24.32
C LYS A 449 26.44 -2.18 24.01
N GLY A 450 26.82 -2.11 22.74
CA GLY A 450 28.10 -1.53 22.27
C GLY A 450 29.32 -2.42 22.50
N GLY A 451 30.51 -1.92 22.13
CA GLY A 451 31.79 -2.60 22.37
C GLY A 451 31.85 -4.03 21.80
N LEU A 452 32.35 -4.96 22.58
CA LEU A 452 32.50 -6.37 22.22
C LEU A 452 31.17 -7.07 21.85
N PHE A 453 30.04 -6.54 22.33
CA PHE A 453 28.73 -7.09 22.00
C PHE A 453 28.34 -6.91 20.52
N LYS A 454 28.92 -5.93 19.81
CA LYS A 454 28.75 -5.85 18.33
C LYS A 454 29.34 -7.06 17.61
N HIS A 455 30.48 -7.60 18.07
CA HIS A 455 31.06 -8.82 17.50
C HIS A 455 30.19 -10.05 17.83
N ALA A 456 29.70 -10.15 19.07
CA ALA A 456 28.77 -11.21 19.46
C ALA A 456 27.48 -11.17 18.60
N ALA A 457 26.96 -10.00 18.29
CA ALA A 457 25.79 -9.82 17.43
C ALA A 457 26.04 -10.30 16.00
N LYS A 458 27.22 -10.06 15.42
CA LYS A 458 27.60 -10.58 14.09
C LYS A 458 27.64 -12.13 14.07
N VAL A 459 28.17 -12.75 15.14
CA VAL A 459 28.15 -14.21 15.27
C VAL A 459 26.72 -14.75 15.40
N LYS A 460 25.86 -14.05 16.15
CA LYS A 460 24.42 -14.40 16.23
C LYS A 460 23.73 -14.30 14.89
N ALA A 461 24.06 -13.30 14.05
CA ALA A 461 23.48 -13.14 12.72
C ALA A 461 23.72 -14.38 11.83
N LEU A 462 24.91 -14.99 11.89
CA LEU A 462 25.18 -16.25 11.20
C LEU A 462 24.27 -17.41 11.66
N LYS A 463 23.81 -17.37 12.92
CA LYS A 463 22.91 -18.41 13.45
C LYS A 463 21.48 -18.27 12.95
N LEU A 464 21.09 -17.10 12.39
CA LEU A 464 19.75 -16.92 11.76
C LEU A 464 19.52 -17.88 10.60
N VAL A 465 20.57 -18.37 9.96
CA VAL A 465 20.47 -19.40 8.91
C VAL A 465 19.78 -20.67 9.43
N LYS A 466 19.78 -20.92 10.75
CA LYS A 466 19.06 -22.04 11.35
C LYS A 466 17.53 -21.92 11.23
N ALA A 467 17.00 -20.70 11.09
CA ALA A 467 15.59 -20.47 10.84
C ALA A 467 15.17 -20.90 9.42
N VAL A 468 16.10 -21.11 8.50
CA VAL A 468 15.83 -21.58 7.15
C VAL A 468 15.63 -23.10 7.18
N LYS A 469 14.43 -23.54 6.80
CA LYS A 469 14.01 -24.96 6.80
C LYS A 469 14.38 -25.65 5.50
N HIS A 470 14.23 -24.94 4.37
CA HIS A 470 14.43 -25.50 3.03
C HIS A 470 15.91 -25.58 2.66
N LYS A 471 16.38 -26.79 2.25
CA LYS A 471 17.81 -27.07 2.03
C LYS A 471 18.46 -26.16 1.00
N LYS A 472 17.86 -26.02 -0.18
CA LYS A 472 18.38 -25.15 -1.26
C LYS A 472 18.45 -23.68 -0.84
N VAL A 473 17.40 -23.17 -0.19
CA VAL A 473 17.36 -21.78 0.31
C VAL A 473 18.47 -21.57 1.33
N LYS A 474 18.72 -22.57 2.19
CA LYS A 474 19.78 -22.53 3.17
C LYS A 474 21.15 -22.51 2.51
N GLU A 475 21.39 -23.32 1.50
CA GLU A 475 22.62 -23.34 0.71
C GLU A 475 22.87 -22.00 0.02
N LEU A 476 21.86 -21.42 -0.63
CA LEU A 476 21.94 -20.10 -1.27
C LEU A 476 22.28 -18.98 -0.27
N ILE A 477 21.70 -19.01 0.92
CA ILE A 477 22.02 -18.02 1.96
C ILE A 477 23.44 -18.24 2.50
N TYR A 478 23.89 -19.48 2.66
CA TYR A 478 25.29 -19.77 3.02
C TYR A 478 26.28 -19.29 1.96
N ASP A 479 26.01 -19.57 0.70
CA ASP A 479 26.88 -19.12 -0.40
C ASP A 479 26.96 -17.60 -0.46
N PHE A 480 25.83 -16.90 -0.26
CA PHE A 480 25.82 -15.44 -0.14
C PHE A 480 26.66 -14.94 1.05
N LEU A 481 26.44 -15.50 2.25
CA LEU A 481 27.10 -15.02 3.47
C LEU A 481 28.60 -15.33 3.49
N LEU A 482 29.02 -16.49 2.98
CA LEU A 482 30.40 -16.96 3.05
C LEU A 482 31.21 -16.59 1.80
N ARG A 483 30.63 -16.69 0.62
CA ARG A 483 31.30 -16.50 -0.67
C ARG A 483 31.01 -15.16 -1.30
N LYS A 484 30.06 -14.37 -0.74
CA LYS A 484 29.54 -13.14 -1.33
C LYS A 484 29.02 -13.35 -2.76
N ASP A 485 28.45 -14.51 -3.01
CA ASP A 485 27.86 -14.86 -4.30
C ASP A 485 26.52 -14.17 -4.51
N TYR A 486 26.60 -12.95 -5.06
CA TYR A 486 25.42 -12.15 -5.40
C TYR A 486 24.60 -12.73 -6.55
N GLU A 487 25.21 -13.55 -7.42
CA GLU A 487 24.51 -14.18 -8.53
C GLU A 487 23.55 -15.26 -8.06
N SER A 488 23.98 -16.12 -7.12
CA SER A 488 23.13 -17.11 -6.50
C SER A 488 21.95 -16.48 -5.75
N LEU A 489 22.21 -15.37 -5.02
CA LEU A 489 21.15 -14.61 -4.38
C LEU A 489 20.18 -14.00 -5.42
N GLY A 490 20.70 -13.49 -6.54
CA GLY A 490 19.90 -12.99 -7.65
C GLY A 490 18.99 -14.08 -8.22
N ARG A 491 19.52 -15.28 -8.50
CA ARG A 491 18.73 -16.44 -8.97
C ARG A 491 17.61 -16.82 -8.00
N PHE A 492 17.89 -16.81 -6.70
CA PHE A 492 16.84 -17.05 -5.70
C PHE A 492 15.71 -16.04 -5.81
N PHE A 493 16.04 -14.73 -5.84
CA PHE A 493 15.04 -13.69 -5.95
C PHE A 493 14.26 -13.73 -7.26
N PHE A 494 14.83 -14.28 -8.34
CA PHE A 494 14.09 -14.46 -9.59
C PHE A 494 12.98 -15.50 -9.50
N ASN A 495 13.04 -16.41 -8.55
CA ASN A 495 12.00 -17.40 -8.29
C ASN A 495 11.04 -17.02 -7.16
N VAL A 496 11.19 -15.81 -6.62
CA VAL A 496 10.31 -15.27 -5.57
C VAL A 496 9.38 -14.24 -6.16
N VAL A 497 8.09 -14.39 -5.88
CA VAL A 497 7.06 -13.39 -6.13
C VAL A 497 6.47 -12.95 -4.80
N GLY A 498 6.49 -11.64 -4.53
CA GLY A 498 5.81 -11.08 -3.36
C GLY A 498 4.34 -10.84 -3.62
N ILE A 499 3.54 -10.96 -2.58
CA ILE A 499 2.13 -10.57 -2.59
C ILE A 499 1.90 -9.64 -1.42
N GLY A 500 1.51 -8.40 -1.71
CA GLY A 500 1.14 -7.39 -0.72
C GLY A 500 -0.33 -7.03 -0.81
N ILE A 501 -0.92 -6.72 0.32
CA ILE A 501 -2.27 -6.16 0.42
C ILE A 501 -2.15 -4.85 1.17
N MET A 502 -2.67 -3.76 0.62
CA MET A 502 -2.67 -2.44 1.26
C MET A 502 -4.07 -1.87 1.25
N HIS A 503 -4.65 -1.69 2.44
CA HIS A 503 -6.00 -1.17 2.60
C HIS A 503 -5.95 0.30 3.02
N PHE A 504 -6.13 1.18 2.04
CA PHE A 504 -6.27 2.62 2.26
C PHE A 504 -7.62 2.93 2.89
N MET A 505 -7.60 3.85 3.84
CA MET A 505 -8.82 4.29 4.54
C MET A 505 -9.66 5.21 3.67
N ASP A 506 -10.96 5.26 3.97
CA ASP A 506 -11.90 6.28 3.51
C ASP A 506 -12.61 6.92 4.72
N THR A 507 -13.55 7.84 4.49
CA THR A 507 -14.22 8.55 5.58
C THR A 507 -15.02 7.63 6.51
N MET A 508 -15.44 6.43 6.05
CA MET A 508 -16.22 5.49 6.88
C MET A 508 -15.36 4.79 7.93
N ASN A 509 -14.14 4.37 7.55
CA ASN A 509 -13.22 3.62 8.41
C ASN A 509 -11.95 4.41 8.80
N TYR A 510 -11.97 5.75 8.68
CA TYR A 510 -10.81 6.59 8.98
C TYR A 510 -10.40 6.47 10.44
N ASP A 511 -9.11 6.31 10.65
CA ASP A 511 -8.49 6.18 11.98
C ASP A 511 -7.25 7.08 12.04
N ILE A 512 -7.31 8.13 12.87
CA ILE A 512 -6.24 9.12 12.98
C ILE A 512 -4.95 8.51 13.54
N GLU A 513 -5.05 7.54 14.44
CA GLU A 513 -3.87 6.83 14.94
C GLU A 513 -3.13 6.08 13.81
N ARG A 514 -3.89 5.46 12.89
CA ARG A 514 -3.30 4.81 11.71
C ARG A 514 -2.61 5.82 10.79
N VAL A 515 -3.28 6.93 10.49
CA VAL A 515 -2.71 7.90 9.53
C VAL A 515 -1.48 8.63 10.10
N GLN A 516 -1.41 8.83 11.41
CA GLN A 516 -0.21 9.37 12.05
C GLN A 516 1.03 8.47 11.89
N ARG A 517 0.84 7.21 11.52
CA ARG A 517 1.88 6.21 11.28
C ARG A 517 2.00 5.81 9.81
N CYS A 518 1.40 6.56 8.91
CA CYS A 518 1.53 6.33 7.47
C CYS A 518 2.97 6.61 7.03
N ASP A 519 3.53 5.77 6.19
CA ASP A 519 4.87 5.90 5.61
C ASP A 519 4.85 6.02 4.08
N ILE A 520 3.64 6.19 3.50
CA ILE A 520 3.43 6.48 2.07
C ILE A 520 2.92 7.92 1.96
N HIS A 521 3.70 8.78 1.33
CA HIS A 521 3.41 10.20 1.33
C HIS A 521 3.43 10.82 -0.07
N TYR A 522 2.47 11.71 -0.32
CA TYR A 522 2.46 12.60 -1.49
C TYR A 522 3.28 13.86 -1.22
N ALA A 523 4.12 14.26 -2.16
CA ALA A 523 4.66 15.60 -2.20
C ALA A 523 3.84 16.48 -3.15
N THR A 524 3.73 17.77 -2.85
CA THR A 524 2.92 18.74 -3.57
C THR A 524 3.71 19.98 -3.97
N PRO A 525 3.32 20.72 -5.03
CA PRO A 525 4.09 21.86 -5.53
C PRO A 525 4.23 23.02 -4.55
N ASP A 526 3.41 23.09 -3.51
CA ASP A 526 3.49 24.06 -2.42
C ASP A 526 4.48 23.66 -1.31
N GLY A 527 5.24 22.57 -1.49
CA GLY A 527 6.25 22.09 -0.55
C GLY A 527 5.72 21.26 0.61
N ARG A 528 4.42 20.97 0.65
CA ARG A 528 3.83 20.08 1.67
C ARG A 528 4.00 18.62 1.31
N VAL A 529 3.96 17.77 2.35
CA VAL A 529 4.03 16.32 2.20
C VAL A 529 2.90 15.69 3.02
N PHE A 530 2.02 14.94 2.35
CA PHE A 530 0.79 14.41 2.94
C PHE A 530 0.79 12.89 3.01
N PRO A 531 0.33 12.29 4.12
CA PRO A 531 -0.01 10.86 4.15
C PRO A 531 -1.05 10.50 3.08
N PHE A 532 -0.90 9.32 2.48
CA PHE A 532 -1.75 8.86 1.36
C PHE A 532 -3.25 9.02 1.65
N CYS A 533 -3.72 8.46 2.78
CA CYS A 533 -5.14 8.51 3.12
C CYS A 533 -5.62 9.95 3.37
N THR A 534 -4.80 10.78 4.03
CA THR A 534 -5.16 12.19 4.29
C THR A 534 -5.31 12.96 2.99
N TYR A 535 -4.34 12.83 2.08
CA TYR A 535 -4.36 13.55 0.81
C TYR A 535 -5.61 13.24 -0.02
N ASN A 536 -6.00 11.96 -0.09
CA ASN A 536 -7.09 11.50 -0.94
C ASN A 536 -8.49 11.55 -0.29
N VAL A 537 -8.57 11.60 1.05
CA VAL A 537 -9.85 11.44 1.77
C VAL A 537 -10.38 12.77 2.33
N VAL A 538 -9.50 13.63 2.82
CA VAL A 538 -9.90 14.83 3.59
C VAL A 538 -10.10 16.07 2.70
N GLY A 539 -9.88 15.96 1.38
CA GLY A 539 -10.04 17.06 0.43
C GLY A 539 -8.75 17.89 0.22
N HIS A 540 -7.61 17.41 0.69
CA HIS A 540 -6.34 18.11 0.43
C HIS A 540 -5.93 18.05 -1.03
N ARG A 541 -6.21 16.93 -1.73
CA ARG A 541 -5.97 16.81 -3.17
C ARG A 541 -6.65 17.93 -3.94
N GLU A 542 -7.94 18.11 -3.72
CA GLU A 542 -8.75 19.12 -4.42
C GLU A 542 -8.27 20.54 -4.10
N LYS A 543 -7.86 20.81 -2.87
CA LYS A 543 -7.30 22.11 -2.46
C LYS A 543 -5.97 22.38 -3.17
N VAL A 544 -5.04 21.45 -3.16
CA VAL A 544 -3.73 21.57 -3.83
C VAL A 544 -3.92 21.72 -5.34
N GLU A 545 -4.65 20.79 -5.97
CA GLU A 545 -4.87 20.85 -7.41
C GLU A 545 -5.54 22.16 -7.83
N SER A 546 -6.48 22.68 -7.02
CA SER A 546 -7.15 23.96 -7.27
C SER A 546 -6.20 25.16 -7.32
N SER A 547 -5.08 25.11 -6.58
CA SER A 547 -4.08 26.19 -6.57
C SER A 547 -3.15 26.18 -7.79
N PHE A 548 -3.06 25.04 -8.48
CA PHE A 548 -2.14 24.85 -9.61
C PHE A 548 -2.84 24.42 -10.90
N LYS A 549 -4.18 24.42 -10.95
CA LYS A 549 -4.97 23.97 -12.09
C LYS A 549 -5.02 24.99 -13.20
N VAL A 550 -5.20 24.48 -14.41
CA VAL A 550 -5.60 25.24 -15.61
C VAL A 550 -6.93 24.68 -16.11
N ASP A 551 -7.84 25.55 -16.56
CA ASP A 551 -9.07 25.12 -17.22
C ASP A 551 -8.75 24.22 -18.42
N SER A 552 -9.51 23.12 -18.58
CA SER A 552 -9.22 22.09 -19.58
C SER A 552 -9.21 22.63 -21.03
N LYS A 553 -10.11 23.58 -21.38
CA LYS A 553 -10.15 24.17 -22.72
C LYS A 553 -8.96 25.09 -22.92
N THR A 554 -8.65 25.91 -21.93
CA THR A 554 -7.49 26.82 -21.92
C THR A 554 -6.21 26.03 -22.06
N TRP A 555 -6.04 24.95 -21.28
CA TRP A 555 -4.86 24.08 -21.35
C TRP A 555 -4.68 23.46 -22.73
N THR A 556 -5.75 22.90 -23.34
CA THR A 556 -5.72 22.34 -24.70
C THR A 556 -5.37 23.40 -25.75
N LYS A 557 -5.89 24.63 -25.59
CA LYS A 557 -5.58 25.74 -26.50
C LYS A 557 -4.11 26.15 -26.41
N ILE A 558 -3.54 26.22 -25.22
CA ILE A 558 -2.14 26.64 -25.01
C ILE A 558 -1.18 25.56 -25.48
N THR A 559 -1.42 24.31 -25.13
CA THR A 559 -0.48 23.20 -25.34
C THR A 559 -0.66 22.50 -26.68
N GLY A 560 -1.84 22.58 -27.29
CA GLY A 560 -2.23 21.80 -28.47
C GLY A 560 -2.36 20.29 -28.19
N LEU A 561 -2.30 19.86 -26.93
CA LEU A 561 -2.36 18.45 -26.54
C LEU A 561 -3.79 18.01 -26.26
N SER A 562 -4.06 16.71 -26.47
CA SER A 562 -5.30 16.07 -26.04
C SER A 562 -5.30 15.80 -24.54
N LEU A 563 -6.47 15.89 -23.91
CA LEU A 563 -6.63 15.53 -22.50
C LEU A 563 -6.41 14.02 -22.25
N THR A 564 -6.63 13.19 -23.27
CA THR A 564 -6.58 11.72 -23.19
C THR A 564 -5.48 11.09 -24.03
N GLY A 565 -4.80 11.88 -24.89
CA GLY A 565 -3.76 11.41 -25.80
C GLY A 565 -2.35 11.75 -25.31
N TRP A 566 -1.39 10.91 -25.70
CA TRP A 566 0.01 11.27 -25.78
C TRP A 566 0.30 11.65 -27.24
N ASN A 567 1.05 12.71 -27.50
CA ASN A 567 1.47 13.12 -28.83
C ASN A 567 0.44 12.92 -29.95
N ARG A 568 -0.46 13.86 -30.17
CA ARG A 568 -1.21 14.11 -31.43
C ARG A 568 -1.76 12.89 -32.19
N THR A 569 -1.65 11.65 -31.70
CA THR A 569 -1.95 10.48 -32.50
C THR A 569 -2.99 9.58 -31.87
N LYS A 570 -3.97 9.37 -32.69
CA LYS A 570 -4.84 8.23 -32.91
C LYS A 570 -4.82 7.21 -31.77
N PHE A 571 -5.95 7.04 -31.11
CA PHE A 571 -6.28 5.80 -30.46
C PHE A 571 -5.93 4.66 -31.41
N VAL A 572 -4.99 3.80 -31.00
CA VAL A 572 -4.75 2.58 -31.76
C VAL A 572 -5.97 1.69 -31.52
N GLU A 573 -6.80 1.59 -32.55
CA GLU A 573 -7.84 0.56 -32.56
C GLU A 573 -7.15 -0.80 -32.49
N PHE A 574 -7.32 -1.48 -31.38
CA PHE A 574 -6.97 -2.89 -31.32
C PHE A 574 -7.96 -3.61 -32.23
N LYS A 575 -7.53 -4.03 -33.41
CA LYS A 575 -8.27 -4.99 -34.20
C LYS A 575 -8.33 -6.28 -33.38
N THR A 576 -9.52 -6.61 -32.92
CA THR A 576 -9.87 -7.86 -32.25
C THR A 576 -9.70 -9.04 -33.20
#